data_1cdf7530e4d76ac3570f827ec72199bc
#
_entry.id   1cdf7530e4d76ac3570f827ec72199bc
#
_cell.length_a   1.000
_cell.length_b   1.000
_cell.length_c   1.000
_cell.angle_alpha   90.00
_cell.angle_beta   90.00
_cell.angle_gamma   90.00
#
_symmetry.space_group_name_H-M   'P 1'
#
loop_
_entity.id
_entity.type
_entity.pdbx_description
1 polymer ?
#
loop_
_entity_poly.entity_id
_entity_poly.type
_entity_poly.pdbx_seq_one_letter_code
_entity_poly.pdbx_strand_id
1 'polypeptide(L)' 'MNPAVEFAAVSIGRLFRLNGNDYVKQSTRTARMLSNGRVFYIGRAENVHRIAY' A
#
# COMPACT_ATOMS: atom_id res chain seq x y z
N MET A 1 -16.26 -2.30 6.60
CA MET A 1 -14.93 -1.76 6.96
C MET A 1 -13.88 -2.80 6.64
N ASN A 2 -12.83 -2.42 5.94
CA ASN A 2 -11.76 -3.36 5.61
C ASN A 2 -10.77 -3.43 6.75
N PRO A 3 -10.46 -4.64 7.23
CA PRO A 3 -9.45 -4.77 8.28
C PRO A 3 -8.07 -4.41 7.74
N ALA A 4 -7.18 -4.03 8.64
CA ALA A 4 -5.79 -3.80 8.27
C ALA A 4 -5.15 -5.13 7.89
N VAL A 5 -4.28 -5.09 6.90
CA VAL A 5 -3.49 -6.25 6.48
C VAL A 5 -2.03 -5.81 6.40
N GLU A 6 -1.12 -6.76 6.47
CA GLU A 6 0.28 -6.45 6.28
C GLU A 6 0.55 -6.09 4.82
N PHE A 7 1.49 -5.18 4.61
CA PHE A 7 1.86 -4.78 3.25
C PHE A 7 2.23 -5.99 2.39
N ALA A 8 2.87 -6.99 3.00
CA ALA A 8 3.24 -8.22 2.28
C ALA A 8 2.04 -8.94 1.68
N ALA A 9 0.85 -8.78 2.27
CA ALA A 9 -0.36 -9.44 1.78
C ALA A 9 -1.02 -8.69 0.62
N VAL A 10 -0.57 -7.47 0.32
CA VAL A 10 -1.11 -6.71 -0.81
C VAL A 10 -0.42 -7.18 -2.08
N SER A 11 -1.19 -7.49 -3.11
CA SER A 11 -0.63 -7.90 -4.40
C SER A 11 -0.02 -6.72 -5.12
N ILE A 12 1.07 -6.96 -5.85
CA ILE A 12 1.69 -5.93 -6.67
C ILE A 12 0.67 -5.43 -7.70
N GLY A 13 0.60 -4.10 -7.84
CA GLY A 13 -0.36 -3.46 -8.73
C GLY A 13 -1.68 -3.08 -8.06
N ARG A 14 -1.88 -3.48 -6.81
CA ARG A 14 -3.11 -3.16 -6.08
C ARG A 14 -2.96 -1.88 -5.28
N LEU A 15 -4.08 -1.21 -5.06
CA LEU A 15 -4.14 0.03 -4.29
C LEU A 15 -4.34 -0.27 -2.82
N PHE A 16 -3.74 0.54 -1.98
CA PHE A 16 -3.96 0.45 -0.54
C PHE A 16 -3.81 1.84 0.09
N ARG A 17 -4.28 1.97 1.32
CA ARG A 17 -4.21 3.23 2.06
C ARG A 17 -3.33 3.08 3.28
N LEU A 18 -2.46 4.06 3.48
CA LEU A 18 -1.58 4.11 4.63
C LEU A 18 -1.48 5.56 5.09
N ASN A 19 -1.80 5.79 6.37
CA ASN A 19 -1.74 7.14 6.97
C ASN A 19 -2.53 8.18 6.18
N GLY A 20 -3.70 7.78 5.65
CA GLY A 20 -4.57 8.71 4.94
C GLY A 20 -4.18 8.97 3.50
N ASN A 21 -3.11 8.34 3.00
CA ASN A 21 -2.68 8.49 1.61
C ASN A 21 -2.87 7.18 0.85
N ASP A 22 -3.18 7.29 -0.42
CA ASP A 22 -3.37 6.13 -1.28
C ASP A 22 -2.11 5.85 -2.07
N TYR A 23 -1.79 4.54 -2.17
CA TYR A 23 -0.58 4.06 -2.84
C TYR A 23 -0.94 2.91 -3.76
N VAL A 24 -0.04 2.64 -4.71
CA VAL A 24 -0.07 1.41 -5.50
C VAL A 24 1.21 0.63 -5.20
N LYS A 25 1.06 -0.65 -4.88
CA LYS A 25 2.22 -1.50 -4.59
C LYS A 25 3.00 -1.77 -5.86
N GLN A 26 4.28 -1.44 -5.86
CA GLN A 26 5.15 -1.62 -7.03
C GLN A 26 6.03 -2.86 -6.93
N SER A 27 6.44 -3.22 -5.73
CA SER A 27 7.31 -4.37 -5.50
C SER A 27 7.05 -4.90 -4.11
N THR A 28 7.83 -5.91 -3.71
CA THR A 28 7.67 -6.49 -2.37
C THR A 28 7.95 -5.49 -1.26
N ARG A 29 8.68 -4.41 -1.53
CA ARG A 29 9.07 -3.44 -0.50
C ARG A 29 8.82 -1.99 -0.88
N THR A 30 8.22 -1.72 -2.04
CA THR A 30 8.02 -0.34 -2.48
C THR A 30 6.60 -0.11 -2.94
N ALA A 31 6.17 1.14 -2.80
CA ALA A 31 4.87 1.58 -3.27
C ALA A 31 4.98 3.01 -3.75
N ARG A 32 4.15 3.37 -4.72
CA ARG A 32 4.10 4.73 -5.25
C ARG A 32 2.87 5.44 -4.69
N MET A 33 3.09 6.64 -4.15
CA MET A 33 1.99 7.48 -3.67
C MET A 33 1.28 8.08 -4.87
N LEU A 34 -0.05 7.96 -4.90
CA LEU A 34 -0.82 8.42 -6.07
C LEU A 34 -0.83 9.93 -6.20
N SER A 35 -0.80 10.66 -5.08
CA SER A 35 -0.96 12.10 -5.12
C SER A 35 0.26 12.83 -5.69
N ASN A 36 1.46 12.28 -5.56
CA ASN A 36 2.68 12.96 -6.00
C ASN A 36 3.63 12.07 -6.81
N GLY A 37 3.29 10.80 -7.00
CA GLY A 37 4.12 9.88 -7.79
C GLY A 37 5.40 9.44 -7.12
N ARG A 38 5.62 9.81 -5.87
CA ARG A 38 6.86 9.42 -5.18
C ARG A 38 6.80 7.96 -4.76
N VAL A 39 7.98 7.31 -4.80
CA VAL A 39 8.13 5.92 -4.41
C VAL A 39 8.70 5.87 -3.00
N PHE A 40 8.09 5.05 -2.15
CA PHE A 40 8.50 4.89 -0.76
C PHE A 40 8.82 3.43 -0.47
N TYR A 41 9.77 3.20 0.41
CA TYR A 41 10.00 1.88 0.97
C TYR A 41 8.99 1.64 2.07
N ILE A 42 8.37 0.46 2.04
CA ILE A 42 7.37 0.08 3.04
C ILE A 42 7.75 -1.29 3.57
N GLY A 43 7.81 -1.39 4.90
CA GLY A 43 8.15 -2.65 5.55
C GLY A 43 7.08 -3.70 5.26
N ARG A 44 7.50 -4.95 5.12
CA ARG A 44 6.58 -6.04 4.78
C ARG A 44 5.51 -6.25 5.84
N ALA A 45 5.82 -5.98 7.09
CA ALA A 45 4.88 -6.14 8.20
C ALA A 45 4.08 -4.87 8.50
N GLU A 46 4.25 -3.81 7.71
CA GLU A 46 3.52 -2.57 7.91
C GLU A 46 2.03 -2.81 7.69
N ASN A 47 1.21 -2.36 8.64
CA ASN A 47 -0.24 -2.51 8.52
C ASN A 47 -0.81 -1.46 7.60
N VAL A 48 -1.52 -1.90 6.58
CA VAL A 48 -2.14 -1.02 5.59
C VAL A 48 -3.59 -1.45 5.39
N HIS A 49 -4.39 -0.59 4.77
CA HIS A 49 -5.78 -0.89 4.48
C HIS A 49 -5.97 -1.07 2.99
N ARG A 50 -6.52 -2.20 2.60
CA ARG A 50 -6.88 -2.43 1.19
C ARG A 50 -7.99 -1.47 0.81
N ILE A 51 -7.86 -0.88 -0.38
CA ILE A 51 -8.95 -0.11 -0.97
C ILE A 51 -9.86 -1.10 -1.66
N ALA A 52 -11.17 -1.01 -1.38
CA ALA A 52 -12.14 -1.94 -1.95
C ALA A 52 -12.17 -1.83 -3.47
N TYR A 53 -12.29 -2.97 -4.14
CA TYR A 53 -12.42 -3.04 -5.59
C TYR A 53 -13.69 -3.76 -5.97
#